data_d88ec642d873ec06b7208dbcef0b57cd
#
_entry.id   d88ec642d873ec06b7208dbcef0b57cd
#
_cell.length_a   1.000
_cell.length_b   1.000
_cell.length_c   1.000
_cell.angle_alpha   90.00
_cell.angle_beta   90.00
_cell.angle_gamma   90.00
#
_symmetry.space_group_name_H-M   'P 1'
#
loop_
_entity.id
_entity.type
_entity.pdbx_description
1 polymer ?
#
loop_
_entity_poly.entity_id
_entity_poly.type
_entity_poly.pdbx_seq_one_letter_code
_entity_poly.pdbx_strand_id
1 'polypeptide(L)'
;MHIGCPKEIKPQEFRVGMTPSAAYEAVKAGHTVTIETNAGAGAGFSDADYVAVGAKIAATAKDVFAAADMIVKVKEPQAVERKMLREGQILFTYLHLAPDPEQTKDLLASGATCIAYETVTDDRGGLPLLAPMSEVAGRLAPQVGAWTLQKANGGRGVLLGGVPGVSPAKVLVIGGGVVGTHAAKIAAGMGADVTVLDRSIPRLRYLDDVFGGTFKNAYASAANTIELARQADMIIGAVLIPGAAAPKLISKAQLSELKPGAALVDVAIDQGGCFETSRATTHQDPIYDVDGIMHYCVANMPGAVARTSTIALGNATMPFMMALANKGWKQACADDKHLLNGLNVHAGKLTYAAVGEALGLPTVAAASVL
;
A
#
# COMPACT_ATOMS: atom_id res chain seq x y z
N MET A 1 24.91 8.62 11.27
CA MET A 1 24.28 8.88 9.95
C MET A 1 23.35 10.08 10.03
N HIS A 2 23.23 10.86 8.96
CA HIS A 2 22.24 11.92 8.86
C HIS A 2 21.03 11.41 8.07
N ILE A 3 19.85 11.36 8.70
CA ILE A 3 18.61 10.86 8.12
C ILE A 3 17.73 12.07 7.74
N GLY A 4 17.28 12.12 6.50
CA GLY A 4 16.41 13.16 5.98
C GLY A 4 15.02 12.62 5.61
N CYS A 5 13.98 13.36 5.99
CA CYS A 5 12.61 13.06 5.60
C CYS A 5 11.99 14.30 4.93
N PRO A 6 11.92 14.35 3.59
CA PRO A 6 11.24 15.42 2.89
C PRO A 6 9.73 15.28 3.00
N LYS A 7 9.01 16.36 2.72
CA LYS A 7 7.57 16.37 2.55
C LYS A 7 7.20 15.63 1.26
N GLU A 8 6.15 14.81 1.33
CA GLU A 8 5.60 14.18 0.12
C GLU A 8 4.97 15.23 -0.80
N ILE A 9 5.26 15.15 -2.08
CA ILE A 9 4.80 16.11 -3.09
C ILE A 9 3.88 15.49 -4.15
N LYS A 10 3.66 14.16 -4.09
CA LYS A 10 2.69 13.50 -4.96
C LYS A 10 1.28 14.00 -4.62
N PRO A 11 0.43 14.31 -5.62
CA PRO A 11 -0.93 14.80 -5.35
C PRO A 11 -1.69 13.90 -4.37
N GLN A 12 -2.32 14.52 -3.36
CA GLN A 12 -3.11 13.86 -2.31
C GLN A 12 -2.32 12.83 -1.45
N GLU A 13 -1.00 12.97 -1.38
CA GLU A 13 -0.19 12.23 -0.44
C GLU A 13 0.05 13.08 0.81
N PHE A 14 -0.57 12.67 1.91
CA PHE A 14 -0.54 13.36 3.20
C PHE A 14 0.26 12.59 4.26
N ARG A 15 0.77 11.40 3.92
CA ARG A 15 1.63 10.61 4.81
C ARG A 15 3.01 11.25 4.89
N VAL A 16 3.81 10.81 5.88
CA VAL A 16 5.21 11.19 6.04
C VAL A 16 6.06 9.95 6.29
N GLY A 17 7.27 9.91 5.76
CA GLY A 17 8.17 8.76 5.84
C GLY A 17 8.68 8.46 7.26
N MET A 18 8.65 9.44 8.15
CA MET A 18 9.13 9.29 9.53
C MET A 18 8.17 9.97 10.51
N THR A 19 7.73 9.24 11.54
CA THR A 19 6.97 9.80 12.65
C THR A 19 7.89 10.49 13.67
N PRO A 20 7.38 11.38 14.54
CA PRO A 20 8.17 11.91 15.68
C PRO A 20 8.76 10.80 16.56
N SER A 21 8.04 9.70 16.76
CA SER A 21 8.56 8.54 17.52
C SER A 21 9.76 7.88 16.82
N ALA A 22 9.71 7.69 15.50
CA ALA A 22 10.85 7.15 14.75
C ALA A 22 12.05 8.13 14.76
N ALA A 23 11.77 9.43 14.67
CA ALA A 23 12.80 10.46 14.81
C ALA A 23 13.46 10.44 16.18
N TYR A 24 12.67 10.26 17.25
CA TYR A 24 13.19 10.12 18.63
C TYR A 24 14.15 8.93 18.76
N GLU A 25 13.76 7.76 18.26
CA GLU A 25 14.62 6.56 18.32
C GLU A 25 15.94 6.77 17.55
N ALA A 26 15.88 7.42 16.39
CA ALA A 26 17.07 7.72 15.59
C ALA A 26 17.99 8.73 16.32
N VAL A 27 17.44 9.81 16.87
CA VAL A 27 18.21 10.82 17.64
C VAL A 27 18.81 10.20 18.88
N LYS A 28 18.04 9.39 19.63
CA LYS A 28 18.51 8.68 20.81
C LYS A 28 19.67 7.71 20.52
N ALA A 29 19.67 7.12 19.32
CA ALA A 29 20.76 6.26 18.84
C ALA A 29 21.99 7.05 18.33
N GLY A 30 22.00 8.38 18.42
CA GLY A 30 23.11 9.24 18.03
C GLY A 30 23.10 9.67 16.57
N HIS A 31 21.99 9.49 15.85
CA HIS A 31 21.85 9.97 14.48
C HIS A 31 21.33 11.41 14.43
N THR A 32 21.68 12.13 13.38
CA THR A 32 21.05 13.43 13.07
C THR A 32 19.81 13.18 12.22
N VAL A 33 18.69 13.82 12.59
CA VAL A 33 17.44 13.75 11.84
C VAL A 33 17.05 15.14 11.36
N THR A 34 16.76 15.28 10.08
CA THR A 34 16.25 16.53 9.48
C THR A 34 14.95 16.25 8.75
N ILE A 35 13.91 16.97 9.12
CA ILE A 35 12.55 16.88 8.54
C ILE A 35 12.29 18.16 7.75
N GLU A 36 11.71 18.07 6.57
CA GLU A 36 11.24 19.26 5.86
C GLU A 36 10.05 19.87 6.60
N THR A 37 9.99 21.20 6.65
CA THR A 37 8.89 21.92 7.30
C THR A 37 7.53 21.46 6.78
N ASN A 38 6.58 21.26 7.68
CA ASN A 38 5.23 20.74 7.38
C ASN A 38 5.18 19.34 6.75
N ALA A 39 6.26 18.55 6.75
CA ALA A 39 6.23 17.20 6.20
C ALA A 39 5.22 16.30 6.92
N GLY A 40 5.10 16.41 8.23
CA GLY A 40 4.17 15.64 9.07
C GLY A 40 2.76 16.21 9.17
N ALA A 41 2.52 17.45 8.71
CA ALA A 41 1.28 18.18 8.97
C ALA A 41 0.03 17.43 8.48
N GLY A 42 0.09 16.81 7.29
CA GLY A 42 -1.01 16.02 6.72
C GLY A 42 -1.35 14.76 7.52
N ALA A 43 -0.41 14.23 8.29
CA ALA A 43 -0.63 13.12 9.21
C ALA A 43 -0.90 13.59 10.66
N GLY A 44 -0.99 14.91 10.89
CA GLY A 44 -1.26 15.53 12.20
C GLY A 44 -0.04 15.55 13.11
N PHE A 45 1.16 15.66 12.54
CA PHE A 45 2.41 15.90 13.27
C PHE A 45 2.96 17.26 12.88
N SER A 46 3.11 18.15 13.85
CA SER A 46 3.66 19.49 13.65
C SER A 46 5.19 19.48 13.63
N ASP A 47 5.81 20.53 13.08
CA ASP A 47 7.26 20.73 13.19
C ASP A 47 7.74 20.75 14.64
N ALA A 48 6.92 21.30 15.55
CA ALA A 48 7.21 21.32 16.98
C ALA A 48 7.31 19.92 17.59
N ASP A 49 6.49 18.95 17.13
CA ASP A 49 6.57 17.57 17.59
C ASP A 49 7.92 16.92 17.24
N TYR A 50 8.48 17.23 16.08
CA TYR A 50 9.80 16.74 15.67
C TYR A 50 10.94 17.47 16.43
N VAL A 51 10.82 18.77 16.60
CA VAL A 51 11.81 19.54 17.37
C VAL A 51 11.86 19.06 18.83
N ALA A 52 10.71 18.76 19.44
CA ALA A 52 10.62 18.27 20.81
C ALA A 52 11.38 16.95 21.04
N VAL A 53 11.57 16.14 19.98
CA VAL A 53 12.33 14.89 20.06
C VAL A 53 13.77 15.01 19.55
N GLY A 54 14.24 16.25 19.27
CA GLY A 54 15.62 16.54 18.89
C GLY A 54 15.90 16.50 17.38
N ALA A 55 14.89 16.38 16.53
CA ALA A 55 15.06 16.52 15.09
C ALA A 55 15.18 18.00 14.68
N LYS A 56 15.83 18.25 13.56
CA LYS A 56 15.97 19.57 12.95
C LYS A 56 14.89 19.75 11.88
N ILE A 57 14.48 21.00 11.67
CA ILE A 57 13.57 21.36 10.58
C ILE A 57 14.35 22.08 9.48
N ALA A 58 14.20 21.61 8.25
CA ALA A 58 14.73 22.27 7.06
C ALA A 58 13.59 23.00 6.31
N ALA A 59 13.90 24.11 5.68
CA ALA A 59 12.92 24.91 4.98
C ALA A 59 12.45 24.29 3.66
N THR A 60 13.29 23.49 3.00
CA THR A 60 13.02 22.92 1.69
C THR A 60 13.48 21.46 1.58
N ALA A 61 12.86 20.71 0.65
CA ALA A 61 13.33 19.37 0.27
C ALA A 61 14.80 19.39 -0.17
N LYS A 62 15.21 20.42 -0.91
CA LYS A 62 16.61 20.59 -1.37
C LYS A 62 17.60 20.57 -0.19
N ASP A 63 17.27 21.26 0.88
CA ASP A 63 18.12 21.28 2.08
C ASP A 63 18.19 19.92 2.75
N VAL A 64 17.05 19.18 2.80
CA VAL A 64 16.98 17.82 3.33
C VAL A 64 17.84 16.87 2.49
N PHE A 65 17.67 16.86 1.16
CA PHE A 65 18.45 15.99 0.27
C PHE A 65 19.94 16.30 0.29
N ALA A 66 20.31 17.58 0.35
CA ALA A 66 21.72 18.00 0.40
C ALA A 66 22.42 17.54 1.68
N ALA A 67 21.73 17.57 2.83
CA ALA A 67 22.32 17.30 4.14
C ALA A 67 22.33 15.80 4.50
N ALA A 68 21.37 15.01 4.01
CA ALA A 68 21.14 13.65 4.48
C ALA A 68 22.03 12.62 3.76
N ASP A 69 22.46 11.59 4.52
CA ASP A 69 23.08 10.37 4.00
C ASP A 69 22.01 9.37 3.56
N MET A 70 20.87 9.37 4.23
CA MET A 70 19.73 8.52 3.93
C MET A 70 18.45 9.36 3.85
N ILE A 71 17.73 9.23 2.74
CA ILE A 71 16.39 9.81 2.54
C ILE A 71 15.35 8.73 2.83
N VAL A 72 14.41 9.05 3.72
CA VAL A 72 13.27 8.19 4.09
C VAL A 72 11.98 8.86 3.62
N LYS A 73 11.23 8.17 2.77
CA LYS A 73 9.97 8.65 2.19
C LYS A 73 8.88 7.59 2.28
N VAL A 74 7.68 7.95 1.87
CA VAL A 74 6.57 7.00 1.67
C VAL A 74 6.49 6.61 0.20
N LYS A 75 6.32 7.58 -0.69
CA LYS A 75 6.12 7.35 -2.13
C LYS A 75 7.43 7.47 -2.90
N GLU A 76 7.40 6.91 -4.09
CA GLU A 76 8.46 7.01 -5.08
C GLU A 76 8.87 8.47 -5.30
N PRO A 77 10.18 8.75 -5.43
CA PRO A 77 10.66 10.12 -5.62
C PRO A 77 10.17 10.68 -6.96
N GLN A 78 9.56 11.84 -6.93
CA GLN A 78 9.12 12.53 -8.14
C GLN A 78 10.28 13.10 -8.93
N ALA A 79 10.08 13.45 -10.20
CA ALA A 79 11.15 13.87 -11.11
C ALA A 79 12.07 14.97 -10.55
N VAL A 80 11.51 15.92 -9.81
CA VAL A 80 12.30 16.98 -9.16
C VAL A 80 13.13 16.46 -7.99
N GLU A 81 12.66 15.45 -7.26
CA GLU A 81 13.38 14.83 -6.15
C GLU A 81 14.49 13.90 -6.64
N ARG A 82 14.24 13.14 -7.73
CA ARG A 82 15.27 12.28 -8.34
C ARG A 82 16.52 13.04 -8.73
N LYS A 83 16.37 14.29 -9.19
CA LYS A 83 17.49 15.18 -9.54
C LYS A 83 18.31 15.67 -8.35
N MET A 84 17.79 15.53 -7.12
CA MET A 84 18.48 15.90 -5.88
C MET A 84 19.26 14.73 -5.27
N LEU A 85 19.02 13.51 -5.73
CA LEU A 85 19.77 12.32 -5.32
C LEU A 85 21.21 12.40 -5.80
N ARG A 86 22.12 11.80 -5.01
CA ARG A 86 23.54 11.78 -5.31
C ARG A 86 24.17 10.41 -5.07
N GLU A 87 25.31 10.19 -5.66
CA GLU A 87 26.12 8.99 -5.43
C GLU A 87 26.36 8.76 -3.92
N GLY A 88 26.25 7.52 -3.51
CA GLY A 88 26.44 7.09 -2.12
C GLY A 88 25.27 7.39 -1.18
N GLN A 89 24.28 8.17 -1.60
CA GLN A 89 23.08 8.44 -0.81
C GLN A 89 22.15 7.23 -0.78
N ILE A 90 21.56 6.92 0.38
CA ILE A 90 20.56 5.87 0.51
C ILE A 90 19.17 6.49 0.28
N LEU A 91 18.34 5.83 -0.52
CA LEU A 91 16.92 6.11 -0.65
C LEU A 91 16.14 4.91 -0.14
N PHE A 92 15.33 5.09 0.91
CA PHE A 92 14.52 4.05 1.54
C PHE A 92 13.05 4.44 1.49
N THR A 93 12.28 3.82 0.60
CA THR A 93 10.90 4.20 0.25
C THR A 93 10.23 3.13 -0.61
N TYR A 94 8.92 3.27 -0.92
CA TYR A 94 8.32 2.56 -2.05
C TYR A 94 8.89 3.10 -3.36
N LEU A 95 9.20 2.23 -4.30
CA LEU A 95 9.76 2.60 -5.61
C LEU A 95 8.83 2.30 -6.78
N HIS A 96 8.23 1.11 -6.83
CA HIS A 96 7.35 0.68 -7.93
C HIS A 96 8.00 0.87 -9.32
N LEU A 97 9.22 0.36 -9.52
CA LEU A 97 10.06 0.66 -10.69
C LEU A 97 9.53 0.08 -12.01
N ALA A 98 8.92 -1.11 -12.00
CA ALA A 98 8.50 -1.80 -13.21
C ALA A 98 7.50 -0.98 -14.09
N PRO A 99 6.50 -0.27 -13.54
CA PRO A 99 5.59 0.57 -14.32
C PRO A 99 6.15 1.96 -14.66
N ASP A 100 7.34 2.35 -14.16
CA ASP A 100 7.94 3.67 -14.38
C ASP A 100 9.37 3.60 -14.90
N PRO A 101 9.56 3.43 -16.23
CA PRO A 101 10.88 3.37 -16.87
C PRO A 101 11.73 4.63 -16.68
N GLU A 102 11.09 5.82 -16.63
CA GLU A 102 11.81 7.08 -16.45
C GLU A 102 12.38 7.19 -15.04
N GLN A 103 11.60 6.83 -14.02
CA GLN A 103 12.08 6.77 -12.64
C GLN A 103 13.27 5.79 -12.53
N THR A 104 13.14 4.60 -13.11
CA THR A 104 14.19 3.60 -13.08
C THR A 104 15.48 4.14 -13.71
N LYS A 105 15.39 4.80 -14.87
CA LYS A 105 16.53 5.43 -15.55
C LYS A 105 17.17 6.53 -14.68
N ASP A 106 16.36 7.40 -14.09
CA ASP A 106 16.86 8.50 -13.26
C ASP A 106 17.56 7.96 -12.00
N LEU A 107 17.01 6.93 -11.35
CA LEU A 107 17.63 6.31 -10.18
C LEU A 107 18.94 5.61 -10.51
N LEU A 108 19.02 4.92 -11.65
CA LEU A 108 20.29 4.36 -12.15
C LEU A 108 21.33 5.46 -12.37
N ALA A 109 20.94 6.58 -12.98
CA ALA A 109 21.84 7.70 -13.28
C ALA A 109 22.29 8.44 -12.01
N SER A 110 21.52 8.42 -10.93
CA SER A 110 21.85 9.14 -9.68
C SER A 110 23.03 8.57 -8.92
N GLY A 111 23.39 7.30 -9.14
CA GLY A 111 24.40 6.58 -8.38
C GLY A 111 24.00 6.26 -6.92
N ALA A 112 22.76 6.57 -6.53
CA ALA A 112 22.26 6.30 -5.19
C ALA A 112 22.04 4.80 -4.93
N THR A 113 21.90 4.45 -3.65
CA THR A 113 21.52 3.11 -3.18
C THR A 113 20.04 3.13 -2.84
N CYS A 114 19.21 2.49 -3.67
CA CYS A 114 17.76 2.54 -3.52
C CYS A 114 17.23 1.21 -2.98
N ILE A 115 16.62 1.26 -1.81
CA ILE A 115 16.04 0.11 -1.10
C ILE A 115 14.53 0.28 -1.08
N ALA A 116 13.83 -0.62 -1.79
CA ALA A 116 12.39 -0.58 -1.98
C ALA A 116 11.66 -1.29 -0.83
N TYR A 117 10.69 -0.63 -0.24
CA TYR A 117 9.85 -1.23 0.80
C TYR A 117 9.12 -2.49 0.31
N GLU A 118 8.57 -2.43 -0.89
CA GLU A 118 7.72 -3.48 -1.47
C GLU A 118 8.47 -4.75 -1.87
N THR A 119 9.80 -4.76 -1.82
CA THR A 119 10.60 -5.95 -2.15
C THR A 119 11.35 -6.51 -0.95
N VAL A 120 11.30 -5.87 0.22
CA VAL A 120 11.74 -6.47 1.49
C VAL A 120 10.81 -7.62 1.84
N THR A 121 11.39 -8.79 2.14
CA THR A 121 10.65 -10.03 2.43
C THR A 121 10.70 -10.43 3.91
N ASP A 122 10.07 -11.53 4.26
CA ASP A 122 10.20 -12.21 5.55
C ASP A 122 10.39 -13.73 5.36
N ASP A 123 10.69 -14.46 6.44
CA ASP A 123 10.91 -15.92 6.41
C ASP A 123 9.66 -16.72 5.98
N ARG A 124 8.48 -16.10 5.96
CA ARG A 124 7.22 -16.73 5.54
C ARG A 124 6.86 -16.42 4.10
N GLY A 125 7.74 -15.70 3.37
CA GLY A 125 7.48 -15.22 2.00
C GLY A 125 6.53 -14.04 1.95
N GLY A 126 6.29 -13.36 3.07
CA GLY A 126 5.52 -12.13 3.15
C GLY A 126 6.34 -10.89 2.77
N LEU A 127 5.64 -9.76 2.67
CA LEU A 127 6.20 -8.44 2.36
C LEU A 127 5.91 -7.49 3.56
N PRO A 128 6.75 -7.53 4.61
CA PRO A 128 6.44 -6.90 5.89
C PRO A 128 6.31 -5.38 5.82
N LEU A 129 6.93 -4.73 4.85
CA LEU A 129 6.82 -3.28 4.67
C LEU A 129 5.66 -2.87 3.73
N LEU A 130 5.09 -3.82 2.97
CA LEU A 130 3.87 -3.61 2.17
C LEU A 130 2.61 -3.96 2.98
N ALA A 131 2.69 -4.96 3.84
CA ALA A 131 1.56 -5.47 4.63
C ALA A 131 0.77 -4.38 5.38
N PRO A 132 1.39 -3.38 6.05
CA PRO A 132 0.64 -2.32 6.75
C PRO A 132 -0.29 -1.54 5.83
N MET A 133 0.12 -1.27 4.59
CA MET A 133 -0.73 -0.55 3.63
C MET A 133 -1.86 -1.44 3.11
N SER A 134 -1.61 -2.72 2.94
CA SER A 134 -2.65 -3.72 2.61
C SER A 134 -3.67 -3.87 3.74
N GLU A 135 -3.23 -3.83 5.00
CA GLU A 135 -4.10 -3.86 6.17
C GLU A 135 -4.99 -2.62 6.24
N VAL A 136 -4.42 -1.44 6.03
CA VAL A 136 -5.16 -0.16 6.01
C VAL A 136 -6.17 -0.15 4.87
N ALA A 137 -5.75 -0.51 3.65
CA ALA A 137 -6.65 -0.56 2.49
C ALA A 137 -7.81 -1.54 2.71
N GLY A 138 -7.52 -2.74 3.22
CA GLY A 138 -8.53 -3.73 3.55
C GLY A 138 -9.55 -3.22 4.57
N ARG A 139 -9.09 -2.55 5.64
CA ARG A 139 -9.98 -1.98 6.66
C ARG A 139 -10.79 -0.77 6.17
N LEU A 140 -10.26 -0.02 5.22
CA LEU A 140 -10.94 1.13 4.62
C LEU A 140 -12.01 0.69 3.61
N ALA A 141 -11.80 -0.42 2.89
CA ALA A 141 -12.68 -0.87 1.81
C ALA A 141 -14.16 -1.00 2.22
N PRO A 142 -14.55 -1.62 3.35
CA PRO A 142 -15.96 -1.66 3.77
C PRO A 142 -16.52 -0.29 4.12
N GLN A 143 -15.71 0.62 4.65
CA GLN A 143 -16.15 1.97 5.02
C GLN A 143 -16.53 2.79 3.79
N VAL A 144 -15.65 2.81 2.77
CA VAL A 144 -15.94 3.51 1.51
C VAL A 144 -17.03 2.82 0.72
N GLY A 145 -17.12 1.48 0.77
CA GLY A 145 -18.21 0.74 0.16
C GLY A 145 -19.56 1.04 0.82
N ALA A 146 -19.61 1.16 2.15
CA ALA A 146 -20.82 1.56 2.88
C ALA A 146 -21.28 2.97 2.49
N TRP A 147 -20.32 3.90 2.33
CA TRP A 147 -20.60 5.24 1.83
C TRP A 147 -21.11 5.20 0.37
N THR A 148 -20.49 4.39 -0.49
CA THR A 148 -20.89 4.22 -1.90
C THR A 148 -22.31 3.65 -2.01
N LEU A 149 -22.74 2.78 -1.08
CA LEU A 149 -24.09 2.21 -1.08
C LEU A 149 -25.20 3.22 -0.75
N GLN A 150 -24.88 4.42 -0.28
CA GLN A 150 -25.89 5.46 0.01
C GLN A 150 -26.55 5.98 -1.26
N LYS A 151 -27.84 6.32 -1.18
CA LYS A 151 -28.62 6.81 -2.33
C LYS A 151 -28.07 8.08 -2.95
N ALA A 152 -27.52 8.97 -2.13
CA ALA A 152 -26.90 10.22 -2.61
C ALA A 152 -25.69 9.96 -3.52
N ASN A 153 -25.07 8.80 -3.41
CA ASN A 153 -23.89 8.37 -4.20
C ASN A 153 -24.25 7.40 -5.34
N GLY A 154 -25.54 7.25 -5.67
CA GLY A 154 -26.01 6.33 -6.70
C GLY A 154 -26.19 4.89 -6.22
N GLY A 155 -25.81 4.57 -4.99
CA GLY A 155 -25.91 3.24 -4.42
C GLY A 155 -27.35 2.79 -4.19
N ARG A 156 -27.51 1.50 -3.85
CA ARG A 156 -28.85 0.88 -3.68
C ARG A 156 -29.58 1.27 -2.38
N GLY A 157 -28.96 2.05 -1.48
CA GLY A 157 -29.58 2.54 -0.25
C GLY A 157 -29.68 1.46 0.84
N VAL A 158 -28.66 0.63 1.00
CA VAL A 158 -28.60 -0.46 1.98
C VAL A 158 -27.61 -0.13 3.08
N LEU A 159 -28.00 -0.37 4.33
CA LEU A 159 -27.13 -0.24 5.50
C LEU A 159 -26.42 -1.57 5.75
N LEU A 160 -25.10 -1.56 5.97
CA LEU A 160 -24.30 -2.80 6.11
C LEU A 160 -24.84 -3.72 7.23
N GLY A 161 -25.08 -3.17 8.42
CA GLY A 161 -25.54 -3.95 9.55
C GLY A 161 -27.05 -4.20 9.60
N GLY A 162 -27.84 -3.68 8.65
CA GLY A 162 -29.29 -3.68 8.76
C GLY A 162 -29.78 -2.93 10.01
N VAL A 163 -31.01 -3.20 10.41
CA VAL A 163 -31.62 -2.72 11.68
C VAL A 163 -32.59 -3.78 12.17
N PRO A 164 -33.09 -3.74 13.43
CA PRO A 164 -34.08 -4.70 13.88
C PRO A 164 -35.27 -4.83 12.91
N GLY A 165 -35.50 -6.05 12.42
CA GLY A 165 -36.50 -6.35 11.40
C GLY A 165 -36.02 -6.19 9.94
N VAL A 166 -34.82 -5.72 9.70
CA VAL A 166 -34.21 -5.61 8.35
C VAL A 166 -32.88 -6.34 8.32
N SER A 167 -32.74 -7.31 7.42
CA SER A 167 -31.50 -8.10 7.27
C SER A 167 -30.29 -7.22 6.91
N PRO A 168 -29.09 -7.61 7.36
CA PRO A 168 -27.85 -6.93 6.97
C PRO A 168 -27.56 -7.08 5.46
N ALA A 169 -26.73 -6.17 4.95
CA ALA A 169 -26.20 -6.25 3.60
C ALA A 169 -25.30 -7.47 3.44
N LYS A 170 -25.33 -8.07 2.24
CA LYS A 170 -24.40 -9.14 1.85
C LYS A 170 -23.14 -8.53 1.25
N VAL A 171 -21.99 -8.86 1.84
CA VAL A 171 -20.67 -8.40 1.39
C VAL A 171 -19.87 -9.60 0.87
N LEU A 172 -19.46 -9.55 -0.38
CA LEU A 172 -18.58 -10.53 -0.99
C LEU A 172 -17.15 -9.98 -1.05
N VAL A 173 -16.21 -10.69 -0.45
CA VAL A 173 -14.78 -10.37 -0.54
C VAL A 173 -14.11 -11.41 -1.42
N ILE A 174 -13.50 -10.99 -2.53
CA ILE A 174 -12.81 -11.88 -3.46
C ILE A 174 -11.30 -11.76 -3.25
N GLY A 175 -10.70 -12.83 -2.69
CA GLY A 175 -9.31 -12.89 -2.23
C GLY A 175 -9.20 -12.85 -0.71
N GLY A 176 -8.74 -13.92 -0.09
CA GLY A 176 -8.55 -14.08 1.35
C GLY A 176 -7.14 -13.68 1.85
N GLY A 177 -6.37 -12.93 1.07
CA GLY A 177 -5.05 -12.41 1.45
C GLY A 177 -5.11 -11.38 2.59
N VAL A 178 -4.07 -10.56 2.75
CA VAL A 178 -4.03 -9.52 3.80
C VAL A 178 -5.19 -8.55 3.64
N VAL A 179 -5.35 -7.95 2.46
CA VAL A 179 -6.44 -7.00 2.16
C VAL A 179 -7.81 -7.61 2.47
N GLY A 180 -8.11 -8.78 1.89
CA GLY A 180 -9.44 -9.39 2.01
C GLY A 180 -9.77 -9.84 3.42
N THR A 181 -8.79 -10.35 4.17
CA THR A 181 -8.99 -10.69 5.59
C THR A 181 -9.37 -9.47 6.42
N HIS A 182 -8.68 -8.36 6.21
CA HIS A 182 -8.98 -7.12 6.94
C HIS A 182 -10.30 -6.49 6.48
N ALA A 183 -10.64 -6.59 5.19
CA ALA A 183 -11.95 -6.17 4.68
C ALA A 183 -13.09 -7.00 5.31
N ALA A 184 -12.96 -8.32 5.33
CA ALA A 184 -13.95 -9.22 5.92
C ALA A 184 -14.16 -8.94 7.42
N LYS A 185 -13.07 -8.76 8.18
CA LYS A 185 -13.14 -8.42 9.62
C LYS A 185 -13.93 -7.14 9.87
N ILE A 186 -13.65 -6.09 9.11
CA ILE A 186 -14.32 -4.80 9.32
C ILE A 186 -15.77 -4.86 8.85
N ALA A 187 -16.05 -5.46 7.70
CA ALA A 187 -17.43 -5.62 7.20
C ALA A 187 -18.29 -6.42 8.20
N ALA A 188 -17.76 -7.53 8.72
CA ALA A 188 -18.43 -8.32 9.76
C ALA A 188 -18.60 -7.53 11.07
N GLY A 189 -17.57 -6.77 11.49
CA GLY A 189 -17.65 -5.87 12.65
C GLY A 189 -18.67 -4.74 12.48
N MET A 190 -19.01 -4.36 11.25
CA MET A 190 -20.10 -3.43 10.92
C MET A 190 -21.47 -4.14 10.86
N GLY A 191 -21.53 -5.43 11.12
CA GLY A 191 -22.76 -6.23 11.16
C GLY A 191 -23.20 -6.80 9.81
N ALA A 192 -22.39 -6.75 8.77
CA ALA A 192 -22.72 -7.30 7.45
C ALA A 192 -22.70 -8.85 7.43
N ASP A 193 -23.48 -9.45 6.53
CA ASP A 193 -23.37 -10.86 6.18
C ASP A 193 -22.23 -11.05 5.15
N VAL A 194 -21.07 -11.54 5.62
CA VAL A 194 -19.82 -11.54 4.82
C VAL A 194 -19.50 -12.94 4.35
N THR A 195 -19.09 -13.05 3.08
CA THR A 195 -18.48 -14.26 2.50
C THR A 195 -17.14 -13.91 1.85
N VAL A 196 -16.10 -14.68 2.18
CA VAL A 196 -14.75 -14.56 1.59
C VAL A 196 -14.53 -15.68 0.57
N LEU A 197 -14.05 -15.33 -0.62
CA LEU A 197 -13.61 -16.28 -1.65
C LEU A 197 -12.09 -16.32 -1.74
N ASP A 198 -11.54 -17.54 -1.81
CA ASP A 198 -10.13 -17.76 -2.14
C ASP A 198 -9.96 -19.07 -2.93
N ARG A 199 -8.88 -19.19 -3.72
CA ARG A 199 -8.51 -20.43 -4.41
C ARG A 199 -7.66 -21.35 -3.54
N SER A 200 -7.03 -20.84 -2.50
CA SER A 200 -6.16 -21.59 -1.61
C SER A 200 -6.96 -22.25 -0.49
N ILE A 201 -7.16 -23.57 -0.57
CA ILE A 201 -7.80 -24.32 0.51
C ILE A 201 -7.05 -24.18 1.86
N PRO A 202 -5.70 -24.20 1.90
CA PRO A 202 -4.99 -23.90 3.15
C PRO A 202 -5.33 -22.52 3.70
N ARG A 203 -5.51 -21.51 2.84
CA ARG A 203 -5.90 -20.16 3.27
C ARG A 203 -7.33 -20.13 3.82
N LEU A 204 -8.26 -20.78 3.13
CA LEU A 204 -9.66 -20.88 3.60
C LEU A 204 -9.73 -21.58 4.96
N ARG A 205 -8.98 -22.68 5.15
CA ARG A 205 -8.90 -23.39 6.44
C ARG A 205 -8.36 -22.47 7.54
N TYR A 206 -7.27 -21.73 7.28
CA TYR A 206 -6.75 -20.76 8.25
C TYR A 206 -7.79 -19.69 8.61
N LEU A 207 -8.55 -19.17 7.65
CA LEU A 207 -9.58 -18.18 7.92
C LEU A 207 -10.72 -18.76 8.75
N ASP A 208 -11.09 -20.02 8.52
CA ASP A 208 -12.11 -20.73 9.29
C ASP A 208 -11.66 -20.94 10.73
N ASP A 209 -10.45 -21.45 10.91
CA ASP A 209 -9.87 -21.73 12.24
C ASP A 209 -9.72 -20.45 13.09
N VAL A 210 -9.28 -19.33 12.46
CA VAL A 210 -8.99 -18.09 13.20
C VAL A 210 -10.25 -17.26 13.47
N PHE A 211 -11.18 -17.22 12.53
CA PHE A 211 -12.33 -16.32 12.61
C PHE A 211 -13.65 -17.00 12.95
N GLY A 212 -13.69 -18.34 13.03
CA GLY A 212 -14.71 -19.14 13.66
C GLY A 212 -16.16 -18.63 13.50
N GLY A 213 -16.70 -18.62 12.29
CA GLY A 213 -18.09 -18.20 12.06
C GLY A 213 -18.34 -16.68 12.03
N THR A 214 -17.32 -15.85 12.25
CA THR A 214 -17.44 -14.39 12.09
C THR A 214 -17.80 -14.01 10.66
N PHE A 215 -17.32 -14.77 9.68
CA PHE A 215 -17.71 -14.69 8.28
C PHE A 215 -17.61 -16.07 7.62
N LYS A 216 -18.33 -16.23 6.52
CA LYS A 216 -18.32 -17.44 5.71
C LYS A 216 -17.14 -17.45 4.76
N ASN A 217 -16.73 -18.62 4.32
CA ASN A 217 -15.75 -18.73 3.24
C ASN A 217 -16.21 -19.77 2.20
N ALA A 218 -15.75 -19.61 0.96
CA ALA A 218 -16.00 -20.54 -0.12
C ALA A 218 -14.86 -20.55 -1.14
N TYR A 219 -14.76 -21.61 -1.93
CA TYR A 219 -13.76 -21.73 -2.98
C TYR A 219 -14.07 -20.80 -4.16
N ALA A 220 -13.08 -20.03 -4.62
CA ALA A 220 -13.20 -19.06 -5.70
C ALA A 220 -13.18 -19.72 -7.10
N SER A 221 -14.17 -20.56 -7.42
CA SER A 221 -14.43 -20.95 -8.80
C SER A 221 -15.16 -19.81 -9.54
N ALA A 222 -15.14 -19.82 -10.88
CA ALA A 222 -15.89 -18.85 -11.67
C ALA A 222 -17.40 -18.92 -11.37
N ALA A 223 -17.94 -20.15 -11.23
CA ALA A 223 -19.35 -20.37 -10.91
C ALA A 223 -19.72 -19.81 -9.52
N ASN A 224 -18.95 -20.14 -8.47
CA ASN A 224 -19.21 -19.62 -7.12
C ASN A 224 -19.06 -18.09 -7.06
N THR A 225 -18.10 -17.53 -7.79
CA THR A 225 -17.85 -16.09 -7.79
C THR A 225 -19.07 -15.34 -8.33
N ILE A 226 -19.62 -15.72 -9.48
CA ILE A 226 -20.77 -15.04 -10.05
C ILE A 226 -22.06 -15.32 -9.25
N GLU A 227 -22.25 -16.54 -8.77
CA GLU A 227 -23.40 -16.90 -7.95
C GLU A 227 -23.50 -16.05 -6.68
N LEU A 228 -22.39 -15.88 -5.97
CA LEU A 228 -22.34 -15.05 -4.78
C LEU A 228 -22.36 -13.54 -5.09
N ALA A 229 -21.77 -13.14 -6.23
CA ALA A 229 -21.80 -11.74 -6.68
C ALA A 229 -23.23 -11.26 -6.97
N ARG A 230 -24.08 -12.09 -7.58
CA ARG A 230 -25.53 -11.80 -7.81
C ARG A 230 -26.28 -11.50 -6.51
N GLN A 231 -25.85 -12.10 -5.41
CA GLN A 231 -26.49 -11.93 -4.10
C GLN A 231 -25.92 -10.78 -3.30
N ALA A 232 -24.73 -10.27 -3.68
CA ALA A 232 -24.03 -9.27 -2.93
C ALA A 232 -24.63 -7.87 -3.11
N ASP A 233 -24.58 -7.06 -2.06
CA ASP A 233 -24.85 -5.63 -2.09
C ASP A 233 -23.55 -4.83 -2.24
N MET A 234 -22.42 -5.42 -1.77
CA MET A 234 -21.08 -4.90 -1.93
C MET A 234 -20.13 -6.04 -2.34
N ILE A 235 -19.24 -5.77 -3.29
CA ILE A 235 -18.20 -6.70 -3.71
C ILE A 235 -16.85 -6.00 -3.56
N ILE A 236 -15.93 -6.61 -2.82
CA ILE A 236 -14.58 -6.08 -2.59
C ILE A 236 -13.60 -6.96 -3.36
N GLY A 237 -12.93 -6.40 -4.36
CA GLY A 237 -11.84 -7.02 -5.11
C GLY A 237 -10.52 -6.88 -4.35
N ALA A 238 -9.99 -8.00 -3.84
CA ALA A 238 -8.81 -8.05 -2.97
C ALA A 238 -7.77 -9.07 -3.43
N VAL A 239 -7.76 -9.39 -4.73
CA VAL A 239 -6.78 -10.32 -5.32
C VAL A 239 -5.56 -9.55 -5.79
N LEU A 240 -4.41 -9.89 -5.21
CA LEU A 240 -3.10 -9.37 -5.59
C LEU A 240 -2.22 -10.53 -6.04
N ILE A 241 -1.64 -10.42 -7.23
CA ILE A 241 -0.63 -11.35 -7.72
C ILE A 241 0.70 -10.58 -7.78
N PRO A 242 1.69 -10.93 -6.94
CA PRO A 242 2.97 -10.23 -6.94
C PRO A 242 3.61 -10.22 -8.34
N GLY A 243 3.95 -9.03 -8.84
CA GLY A 243 4.62 -8.87 -10.14
C GLY A 243 3.73 -9.08 -11.38
N ALA A 244 2.41 -9.29 -11.23
CA ALA A 244 1.50 -9.48 -12.35
C ALA A 244 0.24 -8.61 -12.22
N ALA A 245 -0.47 -8.42 -13.34
CA ALA A 245 -1.76 -7.77 -13.35
C ALA A 245 -2.80 -8.60 -12.58
N ALA A 246 -3.73 -7.93 -11.90
CA ALA A 246 -4.84 -8.60 -11.24
C ALA A 246 -5.75 -9.31 -12.28
N PRO A 247 -6.24 -10.54 -11.97
CA PRO A 247 -7.16 -11.22 -12.86
C PRO A 247 -8.52 -10.52 -12.89
N LYS A 248 -9.18 -10.51 -14.05
CA LYS A 248 -10.55 -9.97 -14.16
C LYS A 248 -11.55 -11.01 -13.66
N LEU A 249 -12.13 -10.74 -12.49
CA LEU A 249 -12.99 -11.67 -11.74
C LEU A 249 -14.48 -11.52 -12.09
N ILE A 250 -14.89 -10.31 -12.52
CA ILE A 250 -16.23 -9.99 -13.00
C ILE A 250 -16.07 -9.23 -14.32
N SER A 251 -16.67 -9.77 -15.38
CA SER A 251 -16.67 -9.15 -16.68
C SER A 251 -17.72 -8.03 -16.80
N LYS A 252 -17.59 -7.16 -17.79
CA LYS A 252 -18.60 -6.14 -18.09
C LYS A 252 -19.98 -6.73 -18.36
N ALA A 253 -20.05 -7.85 -19.11
CA ALA A 253 -21.30 -8.53 -19.41
C ALA A 253 -22.03 -9.02 -18.14
N GLN A 254 -21.29 -9.42 -17.12
CA GLN A 254 -21.85 -9.91 -15.86
C GLN A 254 -22.39 -8.79 -14.95
N LEU A 255 -22.13 -7.52 -15.22
CA LEU A 255 -22.68 -6.42 -14.40
C LEU A 255 -24.22 -6.43 -14.40
N SER A 256 -24.84 -6.79 -15.51
CA SER A 256 -26.31 -6.91 -15.63
C SER A 256 -26.94 -7.98 -14.72
N GLU A 257 -26.10 -8.89 -14.20
CA GLU A 257 -26.52 -9.97 -13.29
C GLU A 257 -26.44 -9.55 -11.81
N LEU A 258 -25.77 -8.42 -11.53
CA LEU A 258 -25.60 -7.89 -10.17
C LEU A 258 -26.84 -7.10 -9.74
N LYS A 259 -26.98 -6.91 -8.44
CA LYS A 259 -28.06 -6.07 -7.92
C LYS A 259 -27.88 -4.61 -8.34
N PRO A 260 -28.89 -3.95 -8.92
CA PRO A 260 -28.79 -2.51 -9.26
C PRO A 260 -28.37 -1.65 -8.07
N GLY A 261 -27.41 -0.77 -8.28
CA GLY A 261 -26.82 0.08 -7.25
C GLY A 261 -25.88 -0.65 -6.28
N ALA A 262 -25.49 -1.90 -6.56
CA ALA A 262 -24.43 -2.57 -5.82
C ALA A 262 -23.10 -1.82 -5.92
N ALA A 263 -22.27 -1.91 -4.87
CA ALA A 263 -20.96 -1.27 -4.83
C ALA A 263 -19.85 -2.27 -5.15
N LEU A 264 -19.02 -1.96 -6.15
CA LEU A 264 -17.74 -2.63 -6.44
C LEU A 264 -16.60 -1.78 -5.87
N VAL A 265 -15.88 -2.31 -4.89
CA VAL A 265 -14.70 -1.68 -4.29
C VAL A 265 -13.47 -2.44 -4.76
N ASP A 266 -12.67 -1.83 -5.64
CA ASP A 266 -11.49 -2.48 -6.22
C ASP A 266 -10.22 -2.01 -5.50
N VAL A 267 -9.74 -2.82 -4.56
CA VAL A 267 -8.52 -2.51 -3.80
C VAL A 267 -7.26 -2.87 -4.61
N ALA A 268 -7.39 -3.69 -5.64
CA ALA A 268 -6.28 -4.09 -6.52
C ALA A 268 -6.08 -3.13 -7.71
N ILE A 269 -6.68 -1.95 -7.67
CA ILE A 269 -6.68 -1.00 -8.80
C ILE A 269 -5.27 -0.59 -9.23
N ASP A 270 -4.31 -0.48 -8.31
CA ASP A 270 -2.91 -0.17 -8.61
C ASP A 270 -2.23 -1.24 -9.50
N GLN A 271 -2.83 -2.45 -9.60
CA GLN A 271 -2.40 -3.55 -10.48
C GLN A 271 -3.39 -3.79 -11.62
N GLY A 272 -4.11 -2.77 -12.05
CA GLY A 272 -5.08 -2.83 -13.15
C GLY A 272 -6.48 -3.27 -12.75
N GLY A 273 -6.74 -3.54 -11.48
CA GLY A 273 -8.05 -3.87 -10.91
C GLY A 273 -8.57 -5.28 -11.18
N CYS A 274 -9.42 -5.76 -10.28
CA CYS A 274 -10.03 -7.09 -10.32
C CYS A 274 -11.28 -7.19 -11.21
N PHE A 275 -11.87 -6.07 -11.63
CA PHE A 275 -13.06 -6.06 -12.46
C PHE A 275 -12.72 -5.54 -13.85
N GLU A 276 -13.39 -6.05 -14.88
CA GLU A 276 -13.14 -5.62 -16.27
C GLU A 276 -13.41 -4.12 -16.45
N THR A 277 -14.40 -3.59 -15.74
CA THR A 277 -14.82 -2.19 -15.77
C THR A 277 -14.07 -1.28 -14.81
N SER A 278 -13.10 -1.80 -14.06
CA SER A 278 -12.28 -0.99 -13.14
C SER A 278 -11.40 -0.02 -13.90
N ARG A 279 -11.46 1.25 -13.49
CA ARG A 279 -10.53 2.31 -13.88
C ARG A 279 -10.11 3.12 -12.66
N ALA A 280 -8.87 3.51 -12.59
CA ALA A 280 -8.35 4.27 -11.45
C ALA A 280 -9.11 5.59 -11.28
N THR A 281 -9.48 5.88 -10.04
CA THR A 281 -10.08 7.14 -9.60
C THR A 281 -9.21 7.83 -8.54
N THR A 282 -9.61 9.01 -8.11
CA THR A 282 -8.90 9.81 -7.12
C THR A 282 -9.75 10.03 -5.87
N HIS A 283 -9.15 10.47 -4.77
CA HIS A 283 -9.90 10.84 -3.56
C HIS A 283 -10.86 12.03 -3.76
N GLN A 284 -10.67 12.84 -4.81
CA GLN A 284 -11.55 13.97 -5.14
C GLN A 284 -12.79 13.53 -5.91
N ASP A 285 -12.63 12.54 -6.81
CA ASP A 285 -13.72 11.95 -7.59
C ASP A 285 -13.62 10.42 -7.46
N PRO A 286 -14.09 9.85 -6.32
CA PRO A 286 -13.75 8.49 -5.94
C PRO A 286 -14.62 7.43 -6.58
N ILE A 287 -15.81 7.76 -7.09
CA ILE A 287 -16.80 6.81 -7.58
C ILE A 287 -17.26 7.13 -9.00
N TYR A 288 -17.74 6.11 -9.70
CA TYR A 288 -18.42 6.25 -10.98
C TYR A 288 -19.43 5.12 -11.18
N ASP A 289 -20.40 5.36 -12.05
CA ASP A 289 -21.42 4.39 -12.46
C ASP A 289 -21.00 3.68 -13.76
N VAL A 290 -21.23 2.38 -13.83
CA VAL A 290 -21.22 1.58 -15.06
C VAL A 290 -22.44 0.69 -15.05
N ASP A 291 -23.35 0.91 -15.96
CA ASP A 291 -24.57 0.13 -16.14
C ASP A 291 -25.40 -0.05 -14.85
N GLY A 292 -25.45 0.99 -14.02
CA GLY A 292 -26.18 1.02 -12.74
C GLY A 292 -25.44 0.35 -11.57
N ILE A 293 -24.15 0.03 -11.74
CA ILE A 293 -23.28 -0.52 -10.68
C ILE A 293 -22.24 0.51 -10.30
N MET A 294 -22.20 0.84 -9.01
CA MET A 294 -21.29 1.85 -8.49
C MET A 294 -19.89 1.29 -8.27
N HIS A 295 -18.89 1.97 -8.78
CA HIS A 295 -17.47 1.58 -8.65
C HIS A 295 -16.73 2.58 -7.76
N TYR A 296 -15.96 2.06 -6.81
CA TYR A 296 -14.95 2.79 -6.03
C TYR A 296 -13.58 2.15 -6.34
N CYS A 297 -12.75 2.89 -7.06
CA CYS A 297 -11.46 2.39 -7.56
C CYS A 297 -10.33 3.40 -7.31
N VAL A 298 -10.31 3.98 -6.11
CA VAL A 298 -9.30 4.99 -5.76
C VAL A 298 -7.93 4.36 -5.63
N ALA A 299 -7.00 4.81 -6.46
CA ALA A 299 -5.59 4.48 -6.31
C ALA A 299 -5.04 5.07 -5.00
N ASN A 300 -4.16 4.34 -4.32
CA ASN A 300 -3.58 4.80 -3.06
C ASN A 300 -4.62 5.00 -1.93
N MET A 301 -5.55 4.07 -1.77
CA MET A 301 -6.55 4.11 -0.67
C MET A 301 -5.95 4.44 0.71
N PRO A 302 -4.77 3.91 1.13
CA PRO A 302 -4.17 4.25 2.42
C PRO A 302 -3.86 5.73 2.62
N GLY A 303 -3.68 6.50 1.54
CA GLY A 303 -3.46 7.95 1.60
C GLY A 303 -4.63 8.74 2.21
N ALA A 304 -5.86 8.23 2.09
CA ALA A 304 -7.05 8.85 2.67
C ALA A 304 -7.02 8.91 4.21
N VAL A 305 -6.31 8.00 4.85
CA VAL A 305 -6.21 7.90 6.31
C VAL A 305 -4.75 8.06 6.73
N ALA A 306 -4.16 9.18 6.33
CA ALA A 306 -2.73 9.45 6.38
C ALA A 306 -2.12 9.25 7.78
N ARG A 307 -2.81 9.64 8.86
CA ARG A 307 -2.31 9.44 10.23
C ARG A 307 -2.14 7.96 10.58
N THR A 308 -3.18 7.15 10.37
CA THR A 308 -3.11 5.69 10.62
C THR A 308 -2.05 5.04 9.75
N SER A 309 -2.03 5.38 8.47
CA SER A 309 -1.08 4.83 7.48
C SER A 309 0.37 5.19 7.81
N THR A 310 0.63 6.43 8.21
CA THR A 310 1.96 6.89 8.61
C THR A 310 2.47 6.14 9.83
N ILE A 311 1.64 5.99 10.86
CA ILE A 311 2.04 5.28 12.09
C ILE A 311 2.26 3.80 11.80
N ALA A 312 1.35 3.15 11.06
CA ALA A 312 1.47 1.74 10.73
C ALA A 312 2.72 1.45 9.87
N LEU A 313 2.98 2.27 8.85
CA LEU A 313 4.17 2.14 8.02
C LEU A 313 5.43 2.43 8.82
N GLY A 314 5.45 3.52 9.61
CA GLY A 314 6.60 3.90 10.43
C GLY A 314 7.00 2.80 11.42
N ASN A 315 6.03 2.15 12.06
CA ASN A 315 6.31 1.02 12.97
C ASN A 315 6.97 -0.16 12.24
N ALA A 316 6.58 -0.43 10.99
CA ALA A 316 7.16 -1.51 10.20
C ALA A 316 8.53 -1.16 9.62
N THR A 317 8.73 0.08 9.16
CA THR A 317 9.98 0.52 8.50
C THR A 317 11.08 0.88 9.49
N MET A 318 10.74 1.33 10.70
CA MET A 318 11.69 1.79 11.70
C MET A 318 12.82 0.79 12.02
N PRO A 319 12.58 -0.51 12.23
CA PRO A 319 13.67 -1.46 12.51
C PRO A 319 14.70 -1.53 11.38
N PHE A 320 14.23 -1.51 10.13
CA PHE A 320 15.09 -1.54 8.94
C PHE A 320 15.82 -0.23 8.73
N MET A 321 15.14 0.91 8.90
CA MET A 321 15.75 2.23 8.88
C MET A 321 16.88 2.34 9.92
N MET A 322 16.65 1.86 11.14
CA MET A 322 17.66 1.84 12.20
C MET A 322 18.82 0.89 11.89
N ALA A 323 18.56 -0.26 11.27
CA ALA A 323 19.63 -1.17 10.82
C ALA A 323 20.52 -0.48 9.77
N LEU A 324 19.90 0.17 8.77
CA LEU A 324 20.60 0.96 7.75
C LEU A 324 21.38 2.13 8.36
N ALA A 325 20.80 2.84 9.31
CA ALA A 325 21.44 3.98 9.97
C ALA A 325 22.65 3.58 10.83
N ASN A 326 22.51 2.50 11.60
CA ASN A 326 23.54 2.03 12.54
C ASN A 326 24.72 1.34 11.85
N LYS A 327 24.45 0.54 10.80
CA LYS A 327 25.45 -0.34 10.16
C LYS A 327 25.92 0.13 8.79
N GLY A 328 25.20 1.10 8.18
CA GLY A 328 25.29 1.38 6.76
C GLY A 328 24.58 0.31 5.91
N TRP A 329 24.21 0.65 4.68
CA TRP A 329 23.41 -0.23 3.82
C TRP A 329 24.08 -1.57 3.53
N LYS A 330 25.40 -1.58 3.31
CA LYS A 330 26.15 -2.77 2.92
C LYS A 330 26.13 -3.83 4.01
N GLN A 331 26.48 -3.45 5.25
CA GLN A 331 26.48 -4.37 6.38
C GLN A 331 25.07 -4.77 6.78
N ALA A 332 24.12 -3.83 6.75
CA ALA A 332 22.72 -4.14 7.07
C ALA A 332 22.12 -5.18 6.10
N CYS A 333 22.38 -5.04 4.80
CA CYS A 333 21.97 -6.02 3.79
C CYS A 333 22.73 -7.36 3.88
N ALA A 334 24.01 -7.33 4.28
CA ALA A 334 24.78 -8.55 4.47
C ALA A 334 24.28 -9.37 5.67
N ASP A 335 23.83 -8.70 6.74
CA ASP A 335 23.31 -9.33 7.95
C ASP A 335 21.88 -9.85 7.78
N ASP A 336 21.10 -9.27 6.86
CA ASP A 336 19.68 -9.58 6.66
C ASP A 336 19.37 -9.80 5.17
N LYS A 337 19.22 -11.08 4.80
CA LYS A 337 18.85 -11.50 3.43
C LYS A 337 17.51 -10.87 2.96
N HIS A 338 16.62 -10.59 3.90
CA HIS A 338 15.30 -10.02 3.58
C HIS A 338 15.40 -8.53 3.25
N LEU A 339 16.23 -7.80 3.98
CA LEU A 339 16.56 -6.41 3.63
C LEU A 339 17.35 -6.34 2.32
N LEU A 340 18.23 -7.31 2.05
CA LEU A 340 18.95 -7.40 0.77
C LEU A 340 18.00 -7.54 -0.43
N ASN A 341 16.89 -8.26 -0.28
CA ASN A 341 15.85 -8.33 -1.31
C ASN A 341 15.21 -6.96 -1.60
N GLY A 342 15.29 -6.04 -0.65
CA GLY A 342 14.89 -4.64 -0.81
C GLY A 342 15.80 -3.83 -1.71
N LEU A 343 17.05 -4.23 -1.92
CA LEU A 343 18.01 -3.51 -2.73
C LEU A 343 17.63 -3.62 -4.21
N ASN A 344 17.16 -2.53 -4.80
CA ASN A 344 16.69 -2.51 -6.18
C ASN A 344 17.66 -1.80 -7.12
N VAL A 345 18.36 -0.75 -6.65
CA VAL A 345 19.36 0.00 -7.43
C VAL A 345 20.56 0.29 -6.55
N HIS A 346 21.77 0.12 -7.09
CA HIS A 346 23.02 0.52 -6.44
C HIS A 346 24.06 0.95 -7.45
N ALA A 347 24.61 2.16 -7.29
CA ALA A 347 25.71 2.71 -8.08
C ALA A 347 25.53 2.46 -9.60
N GLY A 348 24.38 2.80 -10.13
CA GLY A 348 24.04 2.68 -11.55
C GLY A 348 23.67 1.26 -12.01
N LYS A 349 23.56 0.29 -11.10
CA LYS A 349 23.20 -1.11 -11.41
C LYS A 349 21.79 -1.41 -10.91
N LEU A 350 20.98 -2.07 -11.73
CA LEU A 350 19.69 -2.62 -11.34
C LEU A 350 19.92 -4.00 -10.71
N THR A 351 19.40 -4.23 -9.51
CA THR A 351 19.64 -5.46 -8.75
C THR A 351 18.40 -6.32 -8.56
N TYR A 352 17.22 -5.84 -8.97
CA TYR A 352 15.97 -6.57 -8.85
C TYR A 352 15.51 -7.14 -10.20
N ALA A 353 15.58 -8.48 -10.34
CA ALA A 353 15.40 -9.19 -11.61
C ALA A 353 14.03 -8.91 -12.26
N ALA A 354 12.95 -8.91 -11.49
CA ALA A 354 11.59 -8.68 -12.04
C ALA A 354 11.43 -7.30 -12.70
N VAL A 355 12.12 -6.26 -12.21
CA VAL A 355 12.14 -4.95 -12.85
C VAL A 355 12.93 -5.00 -14.16
N GLY A 356 14.07 -5.70 -14.15
CA GLY A 356 14.88 -5.88 -15.36
C GLY A 356 14.11 -6.61 -16.47
N GLU A 357 13.41 -7.69 -16.12
CA GLU A 357 12.56 -8.42 -17.05
C GLU A 357 11.42 -7.54 -17.62
N ALA A 358 10.75 -6.79 -16.75
CA ALA A 358 9.64 -5.91 -17.15
C ALA A 358 10.09 -4.78 -18.09
N LEU A 359 11.30 -4.25 -17.91
CA LEU A 359 11.82 -3.10 -18.65
C LEU A 359 12.85 -3.46 -19.74
N GLY A 360 13.22 -4.75 -19.87
CA GLY A 360 14.25 -5.19 -20.80
C GLY A 360 15.64 -4.67 -20.45
N LEU A 361 15.92 -4.46 -19.15
CA LEU A 361 17.20 -3.93 -18.67
C LEU A 361 18.08 -5.03 -18.06
N PRO A 362 19.41 -4.92 -18.20
CA PRO A 362 20.32 -5.86 -17.54
C PRO A 362 20.28 -5.71 -16.02
N THR A 363 20.35 -6.84 -15.32
CA THR A 363 20.39 -6.91 -13.87
C THR A 363 21.62 -7.63 -13.36
N VAL A 364 22.04 -7.30 -12.15
CA VAL A 364 23.06 -8.03 -11.40
C VAL A 364 22.45 -8.58 -10.11
N ALA A 365 22.98 -9.69 -9.58
CA ALA A 365 22.50 -10.19 -8.31
C ALA A 365 22.80 -9.18 -7.19
N ALA A 366 21.82 -8.90 -6.31
CA ALA A 366 22.00 -7.94 -5.20
C ALA A 366 23.19 -8.33 -4.29
N ALA A 367 23.45 -9.62 -4.07
CA ALA A 367 24.60 -10.09 -3.31
C ALA A 367 25.95 -9.80 -3.97
N SER A 368 25.99 -9.55 -5.29
CA SER A 368 27.25 -9.26 -5.99
C SER A 368 27.77 -7.83 -5.81
N VAL A 369 26.99 -6.96 -5.19
CA VAL A 369 27.35 -5.57 -4.92
C VAL A 369 27.66 -5.29 -3.44
N LEU A 370 27.55 -6.33 -2.58
CA LEU A 370 27.94 -6.30 -1.17
C LEU A 370 29.52 -6.36 -0.96
#